data_15ed44ef51ca0bffb5f37ae9b2e4e2ff
#
_entry.id   15ed44ef51ca0bffb5f37ae9b2e4e2ff
#
_cell.length_a   1.000
_cell.length_b   1.000
_cell.length_c   1.000
_cell.angle_alpha   90.00
_cell.angle_beta   90.00
_cell.angle_gamma   90.00
#
_symmetry.space_group_name_H-M   'P 1'
#
loop_
_entity.id
_entity.type
_entity.pdbx_description
1 polymer ?
#
loop_
_entity_poly.entity_id
_entity_poly.type
_entity_poly.pdbx_seq_one_letter_code
_entity_poly.pdbx_strand_id
1 'polypeptide(L)'
;MSQSCPSMLDDACLAQAVELPQTCSSLRSLSRQLVRQLGMLNSACGDQPLSPVQAHALIELSTQELSIKQLALALNIDKSNASRAVSQLCDKGFAKSRNNPRDSRSSLCQLTAQGKRQLNSLNEQQNKMYQEILAQLSPEQIAQLEASLRQYTRAMDLASAQQGYTIRSLTQEDNPHIARVIRNVSAEYGLTPDKGYSVADPTLDDLYSVYQADKAHYWVVDYKGLVLGGVGIAPLPGHDEVCELQKMYFDPKLRGKGFAKRMALQAFEFARSQGFSQCYLETTACLSEAVCLYEKLGFEHLDAPLGNTGHDACEMPMLIKL
;
A
#
# COMPACT_ATOMS: atom_id res chain seq x y z
N MET A 1 -12.59 -28.03 0.04
CA MET A 1 -11.37 -28.11 0.89
C MET A 1 -11.04 -26.70 1.27
N SER A 2 -11.49 -26.28 2.44
CA SER A 2 -11.30 -24.93 2.99
C SER A 2 -9.89 -24.80 3.55
N GLN A 3 -9.10 -23.91 2.97
CA GLN A 3 -7.84 -23.48 3.57
C GLN A 3 -8.15 -22.42 4.63
N SER A 4 -7.98 -22.79 5.88
CA SER A 4 -8.05 -21.92 7.03
C SER A 4 -6.89 -20.92 7.01
N CYS A 5 -7.23 -19.63 7.09
CA CYS A 5 -6.31 -18.51 7.33
C CYS A 5 -5.82 -18.58 8.79
N PRO A 6 -4.53 -18.41 9.09
CA PRO A 6 -4.05 -18.37 10.47
C PRO A 6 -4.49 -17.06 11.12
N SER A 7 -5.26 -17.19 12.20
CA SER A 7 -5.64 -16.14 13.14
C SER A 7 -4.52 -15.88 14.14
N MET A 8 -4.53 -14.68 14.69
CA MET A 8 -3.90 -14.15 15.90
C MET A 8 -2.62 -13.34 15.68
N LEU A 9 -2.81 -12.04 15.70
CA LEU A 9 -1.88 -11.10 16.30
C LEU A 9 -2.64 -10.41 17.45
N ASP A 10 -2.07 -10.54 18.64
CA ASP A 10 -2.65 -10.08 19.91
C ASP A 10 -3.08 -8.60 19.89
N ASP A 11 -4.34 -8.36 20.28
CA ASP A 11 -5.04 -7.06 20.37
C ASP A 11 -4.51 -6.10 21.47
N ALA A 12 -3.45 -6.44 22.17
CA ALA A 12 -2.92 -5.64 23.28
C ALA A 12 -2.00 -4.48 22.84
N CYS A 13 -1.68 -4.34 21.54
CA CYS A 13 -0.67 -3.37 21.06
C CYS A 13 -1.25 -2.11 20.38
N LEU A 14 -2.56 -1.94 20.29
CA LEU A 14 -3.19 -0.83 19.57
C LEU A 14 -3.60 0.38 20.44
N ALA A 15 -3.34 0.36 21.75
CA ALA A 15 -3.88 1.36 22.69
C ALA A 15 -2.88 2.44 23.17
N GLN A 16 -1.69 2.56 22.58
CA GLN A 16 -0.82 3.72 22.85
C GLN A 16 -0.88 4.66 21.66
N ALA A 17 -1.44 5.86 21.87
CA ALA A 17 -1.35 6.96 20.92
C ALA A 17 0.12 7.17 20.55
N VAL A 18 0.53 6.71 19.35
CA VAL A 18 1.89 6.84 18.86
C VAL A 18 2.15 8.31 18.65
N GLU A 19 3.06 8.91 19.46
CA GLU A 19 3.54 10.26 19.20
C GLU A 19 4.34 10.27 17.89
N LEU A 20 3.63 10.47 16.78
CA LEU A 20 4.18 10.42 15.42
C LEU A 20 5.50 11.20 15.24
N PRO A 21 5.69 12.42 15.81
CA PRO A 21 6.96 13.15 15.63
C PRO A 21 8.16 12.44 16.28
N GLN A 22 8.00 11.86 17.46
CA GLN A 22 9.08 11.12 18.16
C GLN A 22 9.38 9.82 17.43
N THR A 23 8.36 9.07 17.03
CA THR A 23 8.50 7.83 16.27
C THR A 23 9.17 8.07 14.92
N CYS A 24 8.81 9.12 14.18
CA CYS A 24 9.48 9.51 12.94
C CYS A 24 10.96 9.82 13.17
N SER A 25 11.32 10.51 14.26
CA SER A 25 12.69 10.83 14.59
C SER A 25 13.50 9.57 14.91
N SER A 26 12.95 8.66 15.70
CA SER A 26 13.55 7.38 16.06
C SER A 26 13.78 6.50 14.83
N LEU A 27 12.75 6.28 14.01
CA LEU A 27 12.86 5.48 12.79
C LEU A 27 13.87 6.04 11.80
N ARG A 28 13.94 7.35 11.61
CA ARG A 28 14.98 7.98 10.79
C ARG A 28 16.38 7.75 11.34
N SER A 29 16.56 7.79 12.67
CA SER A 29 17.85 7.54 13.31
C SER A 29 18.30 6.09 13.11
N LEU A 30 17.41 5.13 13.37
CA LEU A 30 17.66 3.70 13.16
C LEU A 30 17.96 3.38 11.68
N SER A 31 17.20 3.94 10.76
CA SER A 31 17.43 3.75 9.32
C SER A 31 18.82 4.25 8.89
N ARG A 32 19.24 5.44 9.37
CA ARG A 32 20.60 5.95 9.10
C ARG A 32 21.68 5.06 9.73
N GLN A 33 21.44 4.50 10.89
CA GLN A 33 22.37 3.56 11.54
C GLN A 33 22.49 2.27 10.72
N LEU A 34 21.37 1.69 10.27
CA LEU A 34 21.36 0.51 9.41
C LEU A 34 22.15 0.74 8.12
N VAL A 35 21.90 1.86 7.41
CA VAL A 35 22.63 2.22 6.18
C VAL A 35 24.15 2.26 6.41
N ARG A 36 24.61 2.82 7.56
CA ARG A 36 26.04 2.85 7.90
C ARG A 36 26.58 1.46 8.24
N GLN A 37 25.88 0.70 9.09
CA GLN A 37 26.33 -0.63 9.54
C GLN A 37 26.34 -1.66 8.41
N LEU A 38 25.40 -1.56 7.46
CA LEU A 38 25.39 -2.40 6.25
C LEU A 38 26.43 -1.98 5.21
N GLY A 39 27.23 -0.93 5.49
CA GLY A 39 28.28 -0.48 4.57
C GLY A 39 27.78 0.17 3.28
N MET A 40 26.51 0.61 3.23
CA MET A 40 25.90 1.18 2.02
C MET A 40 26.51 2.53 1.61
N LEU A 41 27.27 3.17 2.50
CA LEU A 41 28.01 4.41 2.22
C LEU A 41 29.47 4.16 1.81
N ASN A 42 29.92 2.92 1.82
CA ASN A 42 31.28 2.57 1.43
C ASN A 42 31.42 2.62 -0.09
N SER A 43 32.65 2.85 -0.57
CA SER A 43 32.97 2.82 -1.99
C SER A 43 33.01 1.41 -2.58
N ALA A 44 33.12 0.38 -1.72
CA ALA A 44 33.15 -1.03 -2.09
C ALA A 44 32.31 -1.87 -1.13
N CYS A 45 31.80 -3.00 -1.57
CA CYS A 45 31.08 -3.99 -0.77
C CYS A 45 32.08 -4.97 -0.13
N GLY A 46 32.57 -4.66 1.07
CA GLY A 46 33.61 -5.45 1.73
C GLY A 46 34.85 -5.53 0.86
N ASP A 47 35.41 -6.74 0.68
CA ASP A 47 36.60 -7.00 -0.15
C ASP A 47 36.26 -7.16 -1.66
N GLN A 48 35.00 -6.95 -2.06
CA GLN A 48 34.57 -7.11 -3.43
C GLN A 48 34.90 -5.85 -4.27
N PRO A 49 35.29 -5.99 -5.55
CA PRO A 49 35.60 -4.86 -6.43
C PRO A 49 34.32 -4.19 -6.98
N LEU A 50 33.29 -4.07 -6.14
CA LEU A 50 31.94 -3.59 -6.49
C LEU A 50 31.53 -2.48 -5.53
N SER A 51 31.01 -1.39 -6.05
CA SER A 51 30.25 -0.45 -5.22
C SER A 51 28.89 -1.03 -4.85
N PRO A 52 28.21 -0.52 -3.79
CA PRO A 52 26.86 -0.97 -3.44
C PRO A 52 25.88 -0.93 -4.61
N VAL A 53 25.89 0.12 -5.42
CA VAL A 53 25.02 0.23 -6.60
C VAL A 53 25.32 -0.85 -7.65
N GLN A 54 26.60 -1.18 -7.85
CA GLN A 54 27.00 -2.26 -8.77
C GLN A 54 26.58 -3.64 -8.24
N ALA A 55 26.72 -3.87 -6.94
CA ALA A 55 26.27 -5.10 -6.30
C ALA A 55 24.75 -5.29 -6.46
N HIS A 56 23.97 -4.28 -6.17
CA HIS A 56 22.52 -4.31 -6.39
C HIS A 56 22.16 -4.49 -7.88
N ALA A 57 22.86 -3.85 -8.79
CA ALA A 57 22.65 -4.05 -10.22
C ALA A 57 22.93 -5.50 -10.66
N LEU A 58 23.96 -6.16 -10.12
CA LEU A 58 24.20 -7.59 -10.37
C LEU A 58 23.05 -8.46 -9.85
N ILE A 59 22.52 -8.17 -8.67
CA ILE A 59 21.38 -8.89 -8.08
C ILE A 59 20.16 -8.81 -9.00
N GLU A 60 19.79 -7.59 -9.43
CA GLU A 60 18.64 -7.38 -10.32
C GLU A 60 18.81 -8.08 -11.66
N LEU A 61 20.01 -7.99 -12.27
CA LEU A 61 20.33 -8.63 -13.53
C LEU A 61 20.44 -10.17 -13.43
N SER A 62 20.46 -10.74 -12.25
CA SER A 62 20.47 -12.19 -12.06
C SER A 62 19.09 -12.83 -12.27
N THR A 63 18.04 -12.09 -12.05
CA THR A 63 16.66 -12.57 -12.16
C THR A 63 16.14 -12.49 -13.59
N GLN A 64 16.53 -11.44 -14.32
CA GLN A 64 16.09 -11.18 -15.70
C GLN A 64 17.00 -10.18 -16.43
N GLU A 65 16.89 -10.15 -17.74
CA GLU A 65 17.50 -9.08 -18.53
C GLU A 65 16.70 -7.79 -18.38
N LEU A 66 17.38 -6.69 -18.11
CA LEU A 66 16.78 -5.38 -17.91
C LEU A 66 17.39 -4.31 -18.82
N SER A 67 16.56 -3.39 -19.31
CA SER A 67 17.04 -2.14 -19.88
C SER A 67 17.53 -1.20 -18.77
N ILE A 68 18.36 -0.22 -19.12
CA ILE A 68 18.84 0.81 -18.18
C ILE A 68 17.68 1.52 -17.47
N LYS A 69 16.55 1.77 -18.18
CA LYS A 69 15.36 2.37 -17.58
C LYS A 69 14.70 1.46 -16.52
N GLN A 70 14.59 0.17 -16.82
CA GLN A 70 14.01 -0.80 -15.88
C GLN A 70 14.92 -1.00 -14.67
N LEU A 71 16.25 -1.07 -14.88
CA LEU A 71 17.20 -1.18 -13.79
C LEU A 71 17.19 0.06 -12.88
N ALA A 72 17.11 1.27 -13.46
CA ALA A 72 16.99 2.51 -12.70
C ALA A 72 15.74 2.52 -11.81
N LEU A 73 14.60 2.02 -12.33
CA LEU A 73 13.36 1.87 -11.55
C LEU A 73 13.50 0.82 -10.44
N ALA A 74 14.07 -0.35 -10.76
CA ALA A 74 14.24 -1.42 -9.76
C ALA A 74 15.14 -0.99 -8.60
N LEU A 75 16.20 -0.23 -8.90
CA LEU A 75 17.13 0.29 -7.89
C LEU A 75 16.70 1.61 -7.24
N ASN A 76 15.59 2.20 -7.69
CA ASN A 76 15.13 3.52 -7.26
C ASN A 76 16.21 4.62 -7.35
N ILE A 77 16.96 4.65 -8.49
CA ILE A 77 18.01 5.62 -8.80
C ILE A 77 17.74 6.30 -10.14
N ASP A 78 18.43 7.40 -10.41
CA ASP A 78 18.36 8.05 -11.70
C ASP A 78 19.01 7.22 -12.83
N LYS A 79 18.54 7.45 -14.07
CA LYS A 79 19.00 6.72 -15.26
C LYS A 79 20.51 6.87 -15.50
N SER A 80 21.11 8.00 -15.13
CA SER A 80 22.55 8.27 -15.33
C SER A 80 23.38 7.37 -14.41
N ASN A 81 22.96 7.23 -13.13
CA ASN A 81 23.61 6.35 -12.17
C ASN A 81 23.48 4.88 -12.59
N ALA A 82 22.30 4.43 -13.02
CA ALA A 82 22.10 3.07 -13.53
C ALA A 82 22.98 2.80 -14.76
N SER A 83 23.04 3.74 -15.71
CA SER A 83 23.88 3.63 -16.91
C SER A 83 25.36 3.51 -16.55
N ARG A 84 25.84 4.33 -15.62
CA ARG A 84 27.24 4.32 -15.16
C ARG A 84 27.60 3.00 -14.48
N ALA A 85 26.71 2.50 -13.61
CA ALA A 85 26.89 1.23 -12.93
C ALA A 85 27.00 0.07 -13.93
N VAL A 86 26.12 0.01 -14.94
CA VAL A 86 26.14 -1.02 -15.97
C VAL A 86 27.41 -0.92 -16.85
N SER A 87 27.82 0.30 -17.28
CA SER A 87 29.05 0.48 -18.02
C SER A 87 30.26 -0.10 -17.27
N GLN A 88 30.40 0.25 -16.00
CA GLN A 88 31.47 -0.26 -15.15
C GLN A 88 31.43 -1.78 -14.95
N LEU A 89 30.22 -2.37 -14.87
CA LEU A 89 30.06 -3.83 -14.81
C LEU A 89 30.45 -4.50 -16.13
N CYS A 90 30.16 -3.88 -17.27
CA CYS A 90 30.61 -4.34 -18.58
C CYS A 90 32.13 -4.26 -18.71
N ASP A 91 32.75 -3.15 -18.30
CA ASP A 91 34.20 -2.96 -18.29
C ASP A 91 34.94 -4.01 -17.45
N LYS A 92 34.32 -4.45 -16.37
CA LYS A 92 34.81 -5.55 -15.51
C LYS A 92 34.50 -6.95 -16.06
N GLY A 93 33.77 -7.04 -17.16
CA GLY A 93 33.35 -8.32 -17.75
C GLY A 93 32.23 -9.04 -16.97
N PHE A 94 31.57 -8.38 -16.03
CA PHE A 94 30.49 -8.99 -15.21
C PHE A 94 29.12 -8.90 -15.86
N ALA A 95 28.90 -7.91 -16.71
CA ALA A 95 27.69 -7.75 -17.50
C ALA A 95 28.02 -7.60 -19.00
N LYS A 96 27.03 -7.80 -19.84
CA LYS A 96 27.06 -7.47 -21.26
C LYS A 96 25.73 -6.85 -21.66
N SER A 97 25.80 -6.01 -22.71
CA SER A 97 24.63 -5.36 -23.29
C SER A 97 24.37 -5.91 -24.69
N ARG A 98 23.11 -6.05 -25.07
CA ARG A 98 22.68 -6.40 -26.42
C ARG A 98 21.51 -5.50 -26.87
N ASN A 99 21.28 -5.38 -28.14
CA ASN A 99 20.16 -4.64 -28.67
C ASN A 99 18.84 -5.26 -28.20
N ASN A 100 17.87 -4.42 -27.79
CA ASN A 100 16.55 -4.87 -27.43
C ASN A 100 15.74 -5.19 -28.70
N PRO A 101 15.31 -6.42 -28.93
CA PRO A 101 14.57 -6.79 -30.14
C PRO A 101 13.18 -6.15 -30.23
N ARG A 102 12.62 -5.65 -29.06
CA ARG A 102 11.31 -5.01 -29.02
C ARG A 102 11.38 -3.48 -29.10
N ASP A 103 12.56 -2.90 -28.92
CA ASP A 103 12.77 -1.45 -28.96
C ASP A 103 14.23 -1.16 -29.32
N SER A 104 14.49 -0.85 -30.59
CA SER A 104 15.84 -0.58 -31.13
C SER A 104 16.53 0.63 -30.49
N ARG A 105 15.81 1.49 -29.76
CA ARG A 105 16.35 2.64 -29.02
C ARG A 105 16.89 2.28 -27.66
N SER A 106 16.74 1.02 -27.24
CA SER A 106 17.14 0.53 -25.90
C SER A 106 18.02 -0.71 -26.04
N SER A 107 18.88 -0.90 -25.05
CA SER A 107 19.68 -2.11 -24.90
C SER A 107 19.23 -2.88 -23.67
N LEU A 108 19.31 -4.21 -23.74
CA LEU A 108 19.10 -5.10 -22.62
C LEU A 108 20.44 -5.51 -22.02
N CYS A 109 20.55 -5.43 -20.71
CA CYS A 109 21.71 -5.81 -19.94
C CYS A 109 21.46 -7.19 -19.29
N GLN A 110 22.49 -8.04 -19.27
CA GLN A 110 22.45 -9.36 -18.66
C GLN A 110 23.79 -9.72 -18.03
N LEU A 111 23.81 -10.64 -17.08
CA LEU A 111 25.04 -11.14 -16.50
C LEU A 111 25.81 -12.03 -17.48
N THR A 112 27.13 -11.97 -17.39
CA THR A 112 28.06 -12.96 -17.98
C THR A 112 28.24 -14.14 -17.01
N ALA A 113 28.89 -15.21 -17.44
CA ALA A 113 29.32 -16.30 -16.57
C ALA A 113 30.23 -15.81 -15.43
N GLN A 114 31.08 -14.83 -15.71
CA GLN A 114 31.95 -14.19 -14.72
C GLN A 114 31.11 -13.37 -13.71
N GLY A 115 30.12 -12.62 -14.20
CA GLY A 115 29.20 -11.86 -13.35
C GLY A 115 28.40 -12.77 -12.40
N LYS A 116 27.97 -13.93 -12.87
CA LYS A 116 27.29 -14.93 -12.02
C LYS A 116 28.21 -15.47 -10.90
N ARG A 117 29.48 -15.75 -11.23
CA ARG A 117 30.47 -16.16 -10.20
C ARG A 117 30.72 -15.04 -9.19
N GLN A 118 30.83 -13.80 -9.66
CA GLN A 118 31.03 -12.63 -8.81
C GLN A 118 29.82 -12.44 -7.86
N LEU A 119 28.60 -12.61 -8.35
CA LEU A 119 27.37 -12.56 -7.52
C LEU A 119 27.35 -13.67 -6.49
N ASN A 120 27.73 -14.90 -6.83
CA ASN A 120 27.79 -15.99 -5.86
C ASN A 120 28.79 -15.68 -4.73
N SER A 121 29.99 -15.19 -5.07
CA SER A 121 30.97 -14.78 -4.06
C SER A 121 30.45 -13.65 -3.16
N LEU A 122 29.76 -12.68 -3.73
CA LEU A 122 29.08 -11.62 -2.95
C LEU A 122 28.03 -12.19 -2.00
N ASN A 123 27.17 -13.09 -2.47
CA ASN A 123 26.13 -13.70 -1.68
C ASN A 123 26.71 -14.55 -0.52
N GLU A 124 27.78 -15.31 -0.76
CA GLU A 124 28.45 -16.09 0.28
C GLU A 124 29.01 -15.17 1.38
N GLN A 125 29.63 -14.08 1.01
CA GLN A 125 30.17 -13.09 1.96
C GLN A 125 29.04 -12.42 2.77
N GLN A 126 27.97 -12.02 2.10
CA GLN A 126 26.80 -11.44 2.74
C GLN A 126 26.10 -12.44 3.68
N ASN A 127 25.91 -13.67 3.24
CA ASN A 127 25.30 -14.72 4.07
C ASN A 127 26.11 -14.97 5.36
N LYS A 128 27.45 -14.97 5.29
CA LYS A 128 28.29 -15.09 6.46
C LYS A 128 28.06 -13.93 7.44
N MET A 129 28.06 -12.70 6.95
CA MET A 129 27.79 -11.52 7.78
C MET A 129 26.41 -11.61 8.43
N TYR A 130 25.36 -11.97 7.66
CA TYR A 130 24.01 -12.11 8.22
C TYR A 130 23.93 -13.25 9.25
N GLN A 131 24.62 -14.38 9.05
CA GLN A 131 24.68 -15.46 10.03
C GLN A 131 25.28 -14.96 11.35
N GLU A 132 26.36 -14.18 11.31
CA GLU A 132 26.99 -13.59 12.51
C GLU A 132 26.04 -12.62 13.25
N ILE A 133 25.27 -11.82 12.49
CA ILE A 133 24.26 -10.91 13.07
C ILE A 133 23.12 -11.71 13.71
N LEU A 134 22.56 -12.68 12.97
CA LEU A 134 21.40 -13.47 13.42
C LEU A 134 21.77 -14.38 14.61
N ALA A 135 23.03 -14.78 14.76
CA ALA A 135 23.51 -15.50 15.94
C ALA A 135 23.38 -14.70 17.26
N GLN A 136 23.16 -13.40 17.20
CA GLN A 136 22.92 -12.54 18.37
C GLN A 136 21.45 -12.44 18.77
N LEU A 137 20.54 -13.09 18.03
CA LEU A 137 19.10 -13.00 18.20
C LEU A 137 18.50 -14.37 18.50
N SER A 138 17.40 -14.40 19.29
CA SER A 138 16.59 -15.61 19.43
C SER A 138 15.79 -15.91 18.15
N PRO A 139 15.33 -17.16 17.94
CA PRO A 139 14.46 -17.50 16.82
C PRO A 139 13.19 -16.62 16.73
N GLU A 140 12.60 -16.29 17.88
CA GLU A 140 11.41 -15.42 17.95
C GLU A 140 11.75 -13.98 17.51
N GLN A 141 12.91 -13.45 17.95
CA GLN A 141 13.38 -12.12 17.55
C GLN A 141 13.68 -12.06 16.04
N ILE A 142 14.23 -13.13 15.47
CA ILE A 142 14.47 -13.24 14.03
C ILE A 142 13.15 -13.20 13.26
N ALA A 143 12.16 -13.97 13.68
CA ALA A 143 10.84 -14.00 13.04
C ALA A 143 10.13 -12.63 13.14
N GLN A 144 10.20 -11.97 14.30
CA GLN A 144 9.64 -10.63 14.50
C GLN A 144 10.34 -9.58 13.63
N LEU A 145 11.68 -9.63 13.55
CA LEU A 145 12.48 -8.73 12.71
C LEU A 145 12.10 -8.87 11.22
N GLU A 146 12.00 -10.10 10.74
CA GLU A 146 11.61 -10.37 9.36
C GLU A 146 10.21 -9.84 9.06
N ALA A 147 9.22 -10.11 9.92
CA ALA A 147 7.86 -9.62 9.78
C ALA A 147 7.80 -8.07 9.78
N SER A 148 8.53 -7.43 10.70
CA SER A 148 8.61 -5.97 10.83
C SER A 148 9.25 -5.32 9.60
N LEU A 149 10.34 -5.88 9.08
CA LEU A 149 10.98 -5.38 7.86
C LEU A 149 10.08 -5.53 6.63
N ARG A 150 9.39 -6.66 6.48
CA ARG A 150 8.41 -6.85 5.40
C ARG A 150 7.27 -5.83 5.48
N GLN A 151 6.77 -5.56 6.67
CA GLN A 151 5.72 -4.55 6.88
C GLN A 151 6.24 -3.14 6.56
N TYR A 152 7.45 -2.82 7.01
CA TYR A 152 8.05 -1.50 6.79
C TYR A 152 8.35 -1.24 5.31
N THR A 153 8.97 -2.19 4.61
CA THR A 153 9.24 -2.07 3.16
C THR A 153 7.96 -1.91 2.37
N ARG A 154 6.92 -2.71 2.69
CA ARG A 154 5.60 -2.56 2.07
C ARG A 154 4.98 -1.17 2.32
N ALA A 155 5.14 -0.62 3.52
CA ALA A 155 4.65 0.73 3.81
C ALA A 155 5.40 1.80 2.98
N MET A 156 6.71 1.64 2.76
CA MET A 156 7.50 2.52 1.90
C MET A 156 7.05 2.44 0.43
N ASP A 157 6.78 1.24 -0.09
CA ASP A 157 6.28 1.04 -1.45
C ASP A 157 4.92 1.74 -1.65
N LEU A 158 4.00 1.58 -0.68
CA LEU A 158 2.70 2.25 -0.69
C LEU A 158 2.84 3.77 -0.61
N ALA A 159 3.71 4.28 0.25
CA ALA A 159 3.96 5.72 0.35
C ALA A 159 4.53 6.28 -0.96
N SER A 160 5.43 5.55 -1.62
CA SER A 160 5.95 5.90 -2.94
C SER A 160 4.86 5.88 -4.02
N ALA A 161 4.02 4.84 -4.04
CA ALA A 161 2.91 4.71 -4.98
C ALA A 161 1.82 5.80 -4.81
N GLN A 162 1.77 6.42 -3.63
CA GLN A 162 0.84 7.51 -3.31
C GLN A 162 1.41 8.92 -3.54
N GLN A 163 2.65 9.03 -4.01
CA GLN A 163 3.25 10.34 -4.30
C GLN A 163 2.46 11.09 -5.39
N GLY A 164 2.21 12.37 -5.13
CA GLY A 164 1.44 13.24 -6.03
C GLY A 164 -0.08 13.15 -5.89
N TYR A 165 -0.58 12.23 -5.05
CA TYR A 165 -1.99 12.19 -4.67
C TYR A 165 -2.19 12.93 -3.34
N THR A 166 -3.36 13.54 -3.17
CA THR A 166 -3.76 14.22 -1.93
C THR A 166 -5.09 13.66 -1.45
N ILE A 167 -5.19 13.33 -0.16
CA ILE A 167 -6.47 13.06 0.49
C ILE A 167 -6.91 14.36 1.13
N ARG A 168 -8.10 14.83 0.77
CA ARG A 168 -8.70 16.08 1.28
C ARG A 168 -10.20 15.93 1.48
N SER A 169 -10.78 16.85 2.22
CA SER A 169 -12.25 16.94 2.34
C SER A 169 -12.90 17.17 0.98
N LEU A 170 -14.10 16.64 0.82
CA LEU A 170 -14.97 16.90 -0.33
C LEU A 170 -15.35 18.36 -0.39
N THR A 171 -15.34 18.95 -1.58
CA THR A 171 -15.90 20.28 -1.86
C THR A 171 -17.12 20.17 -2.77
N GLN A 172 -17.88 21.25 -2.88
CA GLN A 172 -19.09 21.24 -3.72
C GLN A 172 -18.78 21.00 -5.19
N GLU A 173 -17.64 21.48 -5.68
CA GLU A 173 -17.17 21.29 -7.05
C GLU A 173 -16.81 19.83 -7.36
N ASP A 174 -16.58 19.02 -6.34
CA ASP A 174 -16.24 17.60 -6.51
C ASP A 174 -17.47 16.71 -6.73
N ASN A 175 -18.69 17.19 -6.41
CA ASN A 175 -19.91 16.39 -6.52
C ASN A 175 -20.03 15.64 -7.85
N PRO A 176 -19.93 16.27 -9.05
CA PRO A 176 -20.07 15.56 -10.31
C PRO A 176 -18.92 14.57 -10.57
N HIS A 177 -17.75 14.83 -9.99
CA HIS A 177 -16.58 13.97 -10.19
C HIS A 177 -16.67 12.70 -9.36
N ILE A 178 -17.02 12.81 -8.08
CA ILE A 178 -17.16 11.65 -7.21
C ILE A 178 -18.38 10.81 -7.57
N ALA A 179 -19.51 11.42 -7.92
CA ALA A 179 -20.70 10.73 -8.42
C ALA A 179 -20.39 9.89 -9.66
N ARG A 180 -19.60 10.42 -10.59
CA ARG A 180 -19.13 9.67 -11.77
C ARG A 180 -18.23 8.48 -11.38
N VAL A 181 -17.32 8.65 -10.43
CA VAL A 181 -16.46 7.54 -9.94
C VAL A 181 -17.34 6.43 -9.36
N ILE A 182 -18.29 6.77 -8.49
CA ILE A 182 -19.19 5.80 -7.86
C ILE A 182 -19.98 5.05 -8.92
N ARG A 183 -20.59 5.75 -9.89
CA ARG A 183 -21.35 5.13 -10.98
C ARG A 183 -20.51 4.21 -11.86
N ASN A 184 -19.31 4.66 -12.23
CA ASN A 184 -18.43 3.86 -13.09
C ASN A 184 -17.98 2.57 -12.39
N VAL A 185 -17.55 2.68 -11.13
CA VAL A 185 -17.12 1.52 -10.35
C VAL A 185 -18.29 0.58 -10.06
N SER A 186 -19.46 1.11 -9.73
CA SER A 186 -20.67 0.30 -9.53
C SER A 186 -21.05 -0.46 -10.80
N ALA A 187 -21.00 0.20 -11.95
CA ALA A 187 -21.28 -0.44 -13.25
C ALA A 187 -20.29 -1.56 -13.58
N GLU A 188 -19.02 -1.42 -13.22
CA GLU A 188 -17.99 -2.44 -13.40
C GLU A 188 -18.36 -3.77 -12.69
N TYR A 189 -19.01 -3.68 -11.53
CA TYR A 189 -19.45 -4.84 -10.74
C TYR A 189 -20.92 -5.20 -10.95
N GLY A 190 -21.61 -4.58 -11.91
CA GLY A 190 -23.02 -4.83 -12.21
C GLY A 190 -23.98 -4.35 -11.11
N LEU A 191 -23.55 -3.38 -10.30
CA LEU A 191 -24.37 -2.72 -9.28
C LEU A 191 -25.18 -1.60 -9.94
N THR A 192 -26.40 -1.91 -10.36
CA THR A 192 -27.25 -0.99 -11.12
C THR A 192 -28.33 -0.35 -10.23
N PRO A 193 -28.83 0.85 -10.57
CA PRO A 193 -29.83 1.55 -9.75
C PRO A 193 -31.14 0.78 -9.57
N ASP A 194 -31.56 0.02 -10.58
CA ASP A 194 -32.79 -0.78 -10.56
C ASP A 194 -32.76 -1.93 -9.53
N LYS A 195 -31.60 -2.26 -9.02
CA LYS A 195 -31.40 -3.31 -8.01
C LYS A 195 -31.29 -2.76 -6.58
N GLY A 196 -31.48 -1.46 -6.35
CA GLY A 196 -31.46 -0.87 -5.00
C GLY A 196 -30.08 -0.70 -4.37
N TYR A 197 -29.01 -0.67 -5.17
CA TYR A 197 -27.66 -0.37 -4.68
C TYR A 197 -27.46 1.14 -4.47
N SER A 198 -26.40 1.51 -3.78
CA SER A 198 -26.05 2.90 -3.42
C SER A 198 -25.96 3.86 -4.62
N VAL A 199 -25.86 3.36 -5.84
CA VAL A 199 -25.94 4.19 -7.05
C VAL A 199 -27.35 4.73 -7.33
N ALA A 200 -28.39 4.15 -6.70
CA ALA A 200 -29.77 4.63 -6.76
C ALA A 200 -30.06 5.79 -5.79
N ASP A 201 -29.13 6.09 -4.89
CA ASP A 201 -29.27 7.16 -3.91
C ASP A 201 -29.50 8.50 -4.61
N PRO A 202 -30.64 9.16 -4.39
CA PRO A 202 -30.96 10.44 -5.04
C PRO A 202 -30.00 11.56 -4.62
N THR A 203 -29.30 11.41 -3.51
CA THR A 203 -28.33 12.39 -3.00
C THR A 203 -26.93 12.24 -3.61
N LEU A 204 -26.73 11.25 -4.50
CA LEU A 204 -25.41 10.94 -5.07
C LEU A 204 -24.80 12.12 -5.84
N ASP A 205 -25.61 13.00 -6.41
CA ASP A 205 -25.13 14.17 -7.14
C ASP A 205 -24.89 15.39 -6.22
N ASP A 206 -25.22 15.30 -4.92
CA ASP A 206 -24.99 16.37 -3.94
C ASP A 206 -24.45 15.80 -2.61
N LEU A 207 -23.41 14.98 -2.70
CA LEU A 207 -22.76 14.39 -1.52
C LEU A 207 -22.18 15.49 -0.59
N TYR A 208 -21.76 16.62 -1.14
CA TYR A 208 -21.24 17.71 -0.33
C TYR A 208 -22.27 18.15 0.73
N SER A 209 -23.51 18.42 0.34
CA SER A 209 -24.57 18.81 1.29
C SER A 209 -24.89 17.69 2.31
N VAL A 210 -24.88 16.44 1.87
CA VAL A 210 -25.12 15.28 2.76
C VAL A 210 -24.10 15.22 3.89
N TYR A 211 -22.82 15.38 3.56
CA TYR A 211 -21.71 15.26 4.54
C TYR A 211 -21.37 16.58 5.27
N GLN A 212 -22.21 17.63 5.14
CA GLN A 212 -22.20 18.78 6.03
C GLN A 212 -22.99 18.52 7.33
N ALA A 213 -23.69 17.40 7.45
CA ALA A 213 -24.39 17.01 8.67
C ALA A 213 -23.41 16.85 9.84
N ASP A 214 -23.93 17.04 11.07
CA ASP A 214 -23.13 16.86 12.28
C ASP A 214 -22.55 15.45 12.36
N LYS A 215 -21.29 15.35 12.79
CA LYS A 215 -20.50 14.10 12.88
C LYS A 215 -20.39 13.28 11.57
N ALA A 216 -20.67 13.90 10.42
CA ALA A 216 -20.48 13.31 9.11
C ALA A 216 -19.28 13.94 8.40
N HIS A 217 -18.60 13.16 7.55
CA HIS A 217 -17.52 13.68 6.72
C HIS A 217 -17.31 12.83 5.48
N TYR A 218 -16.85 13.44 4.39
CA TYR A 218 -16.43 12.74 3.18
C TYR A 218 -15.04 13.21 2.73
N TRP A 219 -14.15 12.27 2.46
CA TRP A 219 -12.83 12.55 1.89
C TRP A 219 -12.75 12.04 0.47
N VAL A 220 -11.97 12.75 -0.32
CA VAL A 220 -11.65 12.37 -1.71
C VAL A 220 -10.15 12.18 -1.90
N VAL A 221 -9.78 11.33 -2.86
CA VAL A 221 -8.42 11.22 -3.37
C VAL A 221 -8.32 12.07 -4.62
N ASP A 222 -7.50 13.11 -4.56
CA ASP A 222 -7.22 14.04 -5.65
C ASP A 222 -5.85 13.76 -6.27
N TYR A 223 -5.79 13.74 -7.57
CA TYR A 223 -4.55 13.74 -8.34
C TYR A 223 -4.56 14.89 -9.34
N LYS A 224 -3.87 15.97 -9.01
CA LYS A 224 -3.74 17.17 -9.87
C LYS A 224 -5.10 17.75 -10.31
N GLY A 225 -6.03 17.85 -9.38
CA GLY A 225 -7.38 18.34 -9.62
C GLY A 225 -8.38 17.31 -10.16
N LEU A 226 -7.99 16.04 -10.28
CA LEU A 226 -8.86 14.97 -10.69
C LEU A 226 -9.24 14.10 -9.48
N VAL A 227 -10.51 14.09 -9.11
CA VAL A 227 -11.04 13.19 -8.07
C VAL A 227 -11.12 11.76 -8.62
N LEU A 228 -10.47 10.82 -7.92
CA LEU A 228 -10.32 9.43 -8.33
C LEU A 228 -10.97 8.43 -7.36
N GLY A 229 -11.53 8.89 -6.27
CA GLY A 229 -12.21 8.05 -5.30
C GLY A 229 -12.48 8.78 -4.02
N GLY A 230 -13.15 8.13 -3.09
CA GLY A 230 -13.49 8.72 -1.80
C GLY A 230 -14.10 7.72 -0.83
N VAL A 231 -14.35 8.21 0.39
CA VAL A 231 -15.06 7.50 1.46
C VAL A 231 -15.78 8.51 2.32
N GLY A 232 -16.98 8.14 2.73
CA GLY A 232 -17.79 8.87 3.69
C GLY A 232 -17.93 8.14 5.01
N ILE A 233 -18.21 8.90 6.06
CA ILE A 233 -18.63 8.41 7.35
C ILE A 233 -19.74 9.31 7.88
N ALA A 234 -20.76 8.71 8.49
CA ALA A 234 -21.91 9.44 9.04
C ALA A 234 -22.47 8.66 10.24
N PRO A 235 -23.24 9.30 11.16
CA PRO A 235 -23.99 8.61 12.20
C PRO A 235 -24.93 7.55 11.60
N LEU A 236 -25.02 6.38 12.20
CA LEU A 236 -26.04 5.38 11.86
C LEU A 236 -27.36 5.77 12.50
N PRO A 237 -28.45 6.02 11.73
CA PRO A 237 -29.74 6.42 12.31
C PRO A 237 -30.26 5.41 13.35
N GLY A 238 -30.66 5.92 14.51
CA GLY A 238 -31.15 5.09 15.62
C GLY A 238 -30.09 4.46 16.52
N HIS A 239 -28.80 4.76 16.31
CA HIS A 239 -27.69 4.21 17.08
C HIS A 239 -26.65 5.29 17.43
N ASP A 240 -26.73 5.88 18.62
CA ASP A 240 -25.92 7.05 19.01
C ASP A 240 -24.41 6.78 19.06
N GLU A 241 -24.01 5.53 19.31
CA GLU A 241 -22.59 5.14 19.41
C GLU A 241 -22.01 4.51 18.14
N VAL A 242 -22.81 4.37 17.07
CA VAL A 242 -22.43 3.69 15.84
C VAL A 242 -22.39 4.68 14.69
N CYS A 243 -21.29 4.71 13.97
CA CYS A 243 -21.21 5.38 12.65
C CYS A 243 -21.27 4.36 11.52
N GLU A 244 -21.57 4.82 10.33
CA GLU A 244 -21.56 4.02 9.11
C GLU A 244 -20.46 4.48 8.16
N LEU A 245 -19.63 3.54 7.69
CA LEU A 245 -18.67 3.77 6.61
C LEU A 245 -19.39 3.65 5.27
N GLN A 246 -19.45 4.73 4.52
CA GLN A 246 -20.33 4.87 3.37
C GLN A 246 -19.57 5.19 2.09
N LYS A 247 -20.11 4.77 0.95
CA LYS A 247 -19.70 5.20 -0.40
C LYS A 247 -18.18 5.18 -0.61
N MET A 248 -17.53 4.08 -0.21
CA MET A 248 -16.09 3.88 -0.39
C MET A 248 -15.80 3.30 -1.80
N TYR A 249 -15.51 4.17 -2.74
CA TYR A 249 -15.29 3.82 -4.15
C TYR A 249 -13.98 4.42 -4.68
N PHE A 250 -13.25 3.63 -5.49
CA PHE A 250 -11.96 4.05 -6.06
C PHE A 250 -11.86 3.66 -7.53
N ASP A 251 -11.47 4.63 -8.37
CA ASP A 251 -11.11 4.40 -9.77
C ASP A 251 -10.03 3.29 -9.87
N PRO A 252 -10.07 2.42 -10.90
CA PRO A 252 -9.05 1.39 -11.10
C PRO A 252 -7.61 1.86 -10.99
N LYS A 253 -7.30 3.12 -11.32
CA LYS A 253 -5.98 3.72 -11.19
C LYS A 253 -5.46 3.81 -9.74
N LEU A 254 -6.34 3.76 -8.74
CA LEU A 254 -5.99 3.77 -7.31
C LEU A 254 -5.84 2.37 -6.72
N ARG A 255 -6.29 1.32 -7.42
CA ARG A 255 -6.24 -0.06 -6.91
C ARG A 255 -4.80 -0.49 -6.66
N GLY A 256 -4.60 -1.27 -5.62
CA GLY A 256 -3.27 -1.75 -5.20
C GLY A 256 -2.36 -0.71 -4.56
N LYS A 257 -2.75 0.58 -4.54
CA LYS A 257 -1.95 1.67 -3.93
C LYS A 257 -2.24 1.90 -2.44
N GLY A 258 -3.12 1.10 -1.82
CA GLY A 258 -3.41 1.15 -0.39
C GLY A 258 -4.33 2.30 0.07
N PHE A 259 -4.94 3.06 -0.84
CA PHE A 259 -5.82 4.18 -0.48
C PHE A 259 -7.03 3.73 0.33
N ALA A 260 -7.68 2.63 -0.04
CA ALA A 260 -8.86 2.12 0.67
C ALA A 260 -8.57 1.88 2.15
N LYS A 261 -7.48 1.15 2.47
CA LYS A 261 -7.07 0.95 3.86
C LYS A 261 -6.74 2.26 4.58
N ARG A 262 -5.94 3.13 3.94
CA ARG A 262 -5.52 4.40 4.54
C ARG A 262 -6.72 5.29 4.87
N MET A 263 -7.68 5.40 3.96
CA MET A 263 -8.86 6.23 4.15
C MET A 263 -9.85 5.64 5.15
N ALA A 264 -10.01 4.30 5.19
CA ALA A 264 -10.80 3.65 6.23
C ALA A 264 -10.21 3.94 7.63
N LEU A 265 -8.90 3.82 7.81
CA LEU A 265 -8.24 4.14 9.09
C LEU A 265 -8.42 5.62 9.46
N GLN A 266 -8.34 6.54 8.50
CA GLN A 266 -8.61 7.97 8.72
C GLN A 266 -10.07 8.21 9.14
N ALA A 267 -11.02 7.51 8.51
CA ALA A 267 -12.43 7.57 8.88
C ALA A 267 -12.68 7.04 10.32
N PHE A 268 -11.98 5.98 10.73
CA PHE A 268 -12.06 5.46 12.10
C PHE A 268 -11.50 6.45 13.14
N GLU A 269 -10.38 7.11 12.85
CA GLU A 269 -9.85 8.15 13.74
C GLU A 269 -10.83 9.32 13.89
N PHE A 270 -11.43 9.76 12.78
CA PHE A 270 -12.48 10.77 12.82
C PHE A 270 -13.68 10.28 13.66
N ALA A 271 -14.17 9.06 13.43
CA ALA A 271 -15.28 8.49 14.18
C ALA A 271 -15.03 8.48 15.70
N ARG A 272 -13.84 8.02 16.12
CA ARG A 272 -13.43 8.09 17.54
C ARG A 272 -13.44 9.52 18.08
N SER A 273 -12.95 10.48 17.30
CA SER A 273 -12.94 11.89 17.69
C SER A 273 -14.34 12.49 17.85
N GLN A 274 -15.34 11.93 17.14
CA GLN A 274 -16.76 12.31 17.25
C GLN A 274 -17.52 11.53 18.33
N GLY A 275 -16.83 10.62 19.05
CA GLY A 275 -17.40 9.88 20.18
C GLY A 275 -18.08 8.56 19.79
N PHE A 276 -17.89 8.07 18.56
CA PHE A 276 -18.38 6.75 18.18
C PHE A 276 -17.48 5.65 18.72
N SER A 277 -18.09 4.56 19.17
CA SER A 277 -17.41 3.36 19.69
C SER A 277 -17.42 2.19 18.69
N GLN A 278 -18.26 2.27 17.65
CA GLN A 278 -18.42 1.23 16.65
C GLN A 278 -18.55 1.86 15.25
N CYS A 279 -18.11 1.12 14.23
CA CYS A 279 -18.32 1.46 12.84
C CYS A 279 -18.99 0.31 12.09
N TYR A 280 -20.09 0.62 11.46
CA TYR A 280 -20.92 -0.29 10.68
C TYR A 280 -20.69 -0.06 9.18
N LEU A 281 -20.94 -1.06 8.36
CA LEU A 281 -21.03 -0.93 6.92
C LEU A 281 -21.94 -2.02 6.33
N GLU A 282 -22.46 -1.77 5.15
CA GLU A 282 -23.12 -2.76 4.31
C GLU A 282 -22.38 -2.89 2.98
N THR A 283 -22.20 -4.12 2.55
CA THR A 283 -21.53 -4.45 1.28
C THR A 283 -22.21 -5.65 0.60
N THR A 284 -21.68 -6.07 -0.51
CA THR A 284 -22.19 -7.22 -1.29
C THR A 284 -21.07 -8.19 -1.63
N ALA A 285 -21.36 -9.47 -1.71
CA ALA A 285 -20.39 -10.53 -2.00
C ALA A 285 -19.66 -10.36 -3.35
N CYS A 286 -20.28 -9.66 -4.31
CA CYS A 286 -19.63 -9.40 -5.60
C CYS A 286 -18.43 -8.44 -5.50
N LEU A 287 -18.31 -7.66 -4.41
CA LEU A 287 -17.19 -6.79 -4.10
C LEU A 287 -16.13 -7.53 -3.24
N SER A 288 -15.68 -8.68 -3.69
CA SER A 288 -14.81 -9.60 -2.92
C SER A 288 -13.54 -8.93 -2.37
N GLU A 289 -12.93 -8.01 -3.12
CA GLU A 289 -11.75 -7.27 -2.65
C GLU A 289 -12.08 -6.30 -1.51
N ALA A 290 -13.28 -5.71 -1.52
CA ALA A 290 -13.75 -4.84 -0.44
C ALA A 290 -14.04 -5.67 0.82
N VAL A 291 -14.75 -6.79 0.69
CA VAL A 291 -15.01 -7.72 1.80
C VAL A 291 -13.70 -8.17 2.44
N CYS A 292 -12.73 -8.63 1.64
CA CYS A 292 -11.41 -9.05 2.14
C CYS A 292 -10.66 -7.90 2.85
N LEU A 293 -10.83 -6.65 2.39
CA LEU A 293 -10.27 -5.49 3.07
C LEU A 293 -10.94 -5.26 4.43
N TYR A 294 -12.27 -5.31 4.50
CA TYR A 294 -13.01 -5.08 5.74
C TYR A 294 -12.69 -6.16 6.79
N GLU A 295 -12.63 -7.43 6.40
CA GLU A 295 -12.18 -8.52 7.28
C GLU A 295 -10.76 -8.28 7.82
N LYS A 296 -9.82 -7.83 6.98
CA LYS A 296 -8.45 -7.48 7.39
C LYS A 296 -8.35 -6.23 8.26
N LEU A 297 -9.37 -5.38 8.24
CA LEU A 297 -9.49 -4.23 9.13
C LEU A 297 -10.10 -4.62 10.49
N GLY A 298 -10.63 -5.84 10.62
CA GLY A 298 -11.23 -6.35 11.84
C GLY A 298 -12.76 -6.25 11.87
N PHE A 299 -13.42 -5.99 10.75
CA PHE A 299 -14.88 -6.07 10.68
C PHE A 299 -15.34 -7.52 10.81
N GLU A 300 -16.38 -7.73 11.61
CA GLU A 300 -17.08 -8.99 11.77
C GLU A 300 -18.41 -8.96 11.04
N HIS A 301 -18.80 -10.06 10.42
CA HIS A 301 -20.08 -10.20 9.76
C HIS A 301 -21.22 -10.25 10.77
N LEU A 302 -22.34 -9.60 10.46
CA LEU A 302 -23.57 -9.67 11.26
C LEU A 302 -24.59 -10.54 10.56
N ASP A 303 -25.46 -11.18 11.35
CA ASP A 303 -26.58 -12.02 10.85
C ASP A 303 -27.74 -11.19 10.25
N ALA A 304 -27.83 -9.92 10.61
CA ALA A 304 -28.86 -9.00 10.13
C ALA A 304 -28.35 -7.55 10.12
N PRO A 305 -28.90 -6.67 9.26
CA PRO A 305 -28.63 -5.24 9.28
C PRO A 305 -28.95 -4.58 10.62
N LEU A 306 -28.14 -3.61 11.04
CA LEU A 306 -28.37 -2.86 12.29
C LEU A 306 -29.42 -1.74 12.15
N GLY A 307 -29.74 -1.31 10.94
CA GLY A 307 -30.66 -0.19 10.74
C GLY A 307 -31.33 -0.27 9.38
N ASN A 308 -32.17 0.72 9.08
CA ASN A 308 -32.74 0.89 7.76
C ASN A 308 -31.91 1.94 7.00
N THR A 309 -30.83 1.50 6.37
CA THR A 309 -29.90 2.35 5.61
C THR A 309 -30.37 2.63 4.19
N GLY A 310 -31.46 1.97 3.74
CA GLY A 310 -31.94 2.04 2.36
C GLY A 310 -31.11 1.23 1.36
N HIS A 311 -30.22 0.36 1.86
CA HIS A 311 -29.36 -0.52 1.04
C HIS A 311 -29.90 -1.95 0.99
N ASP A 312 -31.16 -2.13 0.62
CA ASP A 312 -31.87 -3.42 0.64
C ASP A 312 -31.19 -4.52 -0.22
N ALA A 313 -30.30 -4.14 -1.10
CA ALA A 313 -29.54 -5.06 -1.97
C ALA A 313 -28.18 -5.47 -1.40
N CYS A 314 -27.76 -4.92 -0.25
CA CYS A 314 -26.50 -5.24 0.37
C CYS A 314 -26.71 -6.35 1.42
N GLU A 315 -26.31 -7.57 1.04
CA GLU A 315 -26.55 -8.77 1.87
C GLU A 315 -25.47 -9.04 2.94
N MET A 316 -24.45 -8.20 3.01
CA MET A 316 -23.31 -8.41 3.92
C MET A 316 -23.14 -7.21 4.87
N PRO A 317 -23.92 -7.15 5.95
CA PRO A 317 -23.71 -6.18 7.03
C PRO A 317 -22.50 -6.57 7.87
N MET A 318 -21.64 -5.60 8.19
CA MET A 318 -20.44 -5.84 8.99
C MET A 318 -20.24 -4.73 10.03
N LEU A 319 -19.60 -5.07 11.15
CA LEU A 319 -19.38 -4.17 12.29
C LEU A 319 -17.95 -4.33 12.82
N ILE A 320 -17.36 -3.23 13.24
CA ILE A 320 -16.08 -3.21 13.97
C ILE A 320 -16.22 -2.34 15.23
N LYS A 321 -15.53 -2.72 16.31
CA LYS A 321 -15.27 -1.84 17.46
C LYS A 321 -14.13 -0.88 17.12
N LEU A 322 -14.32 0.38 17.40
CA LEU A 322 -13.36 1.44 17.11
C LEU A 322 -12.32 1.63 18.24
#